data_363aad1058b7027036819b0143524aec
#
_entry.id   363aad1058b7027036819b0143524aec
#
_cell.length_a   1.000
_cell.length_b   1.000
_cell.length_c   1.000
_cell.angle_alpha   90.00
_cell.angle_beta   90.00
_cell.angle_gamma   90.00
#
_symmetry.space_group_name_H-M   'P 1'
#
loop_
_entity.id
_entity.type
_entity.pdbx_description
1 polymer ?
#
loop_
_entity_poly.entity_id
_entity_poly.type
_entity_poly.pdbx_seq_one_letter_code
_entity_poly.pdbx_strand_id
1 'polypeptide(L)'
;FGSWRRKAIDVPGGQVPAPDKYAVAGFCFAPMYNFGYKFRAGVSLDGVYDASANIYAKDYITPLDGGNEEDAFGIPPLRKQLSLGVSARGEWVMPYFTVGIGFGANILHGGGDLQSFYQILALKIDMTRDTFLHIGYNLKDFHEPNYLMLGIGYRFNNKRPRLYH
;
A
#
# COMPACT_ATOMS: atom_id res chain seq x y z
N PHE A 1 3.35 -0.55 -7.65
CA PHE A 1 4.19 -1.06 -6.55
C PHE A 1 3.84 -2.50 -6.23
N GLY A 2 4.79 -3.20 -5.60
CA GLY A 2 4.61 -4.53 -5.03
C GLY A 2 5.24 -4.62 -3.65
N SER A 3 4.78 -5.56 -2.84
CA SER A 3 5.31 -5.82 -1.50
C SER A 3 4.96 -7.23 -1.03
N TRP A 4 5.55 -7.65 0.09
CA TRP A 4 5.17 -8.86 0.81
C TRP A 4 4.90 -8.52 2.26
N ARG A 5 3.85 -9.10 2.79
CA ARG A 5 3.38 -8.86 4.14
C ARG A 5 3.23 -10.17 4.91
N ARG A 6 3.60 -10.17 6.19
CA ARG A 6 3.19 -11.18 7.16
C ARG A 6 2.03 -10.61 7.98
N LYS A 7 1.03 -11.43 8.27
CA LYS A 7 -0.12 -11.03 9.06
C LYS A 7 -0.17 -11.86 10.35
N ALA A 8 -0.49 -11.22 11.46
CA ALA A 8 -0.93 -11.88 12.68
C ALA A 8 -2.46 -11.82 12.75
N ILE A 9 -3.08 -12.89 13.21
CA ILE A 9 -4.52 -12.99 13.36
C ILE A 9 -4.82 -13.07 14.85
N ASP A 10 -5.74 -12.21 15.30
CA ASP A 10 -6.21 -12.24 16.68
C ASP A 10 -7.08 -13.47 16.91
N VAL A 11 -6.70 -14.28 17.88
CA VAL A 11 -7.47 -15.45 18.33
C VAL A 11 -7.71 -15.34 19.83
N PRO A 12 -8.78 -15.91 20.37
CA PRO A 12 -8.97 -15.98 21.82
C PRO A 12 -7.78 -16.67 22.49
N GLY A 13 -6.95 -15.87 23.18
CA GLY A 13 -5.71 -16.32 23.81
C GLY A 13 -4.43 -15.67 23.30
N GLY A 14 -4.51 -14.83 22.27
CA GLY A 14 -3.36 -14.08 21.76
C GLY A 14 -3.36 -13.91 20.25
N GLN A 15 -2.20 -13.46 19.72
CA GLN A 15 -1.98 -13.30 18.27
C GLN A 15 -1.22 -14.51 17.75
N VAL A 16 -1.73 -15.11 16.68
CA VAL A 16 -1.04 -16.18 15.95
C VAL A 16 -0.55 -15.65 14.62
N PRO A 17 0.77 -15.69 14.33
CA PRO A 17 1.28 -15.29 13.03
C PRO A 17 0.83 -16.30 11.97
N ALA A 18 0.25 -15.79 10.88
CA ALA A 18 -0.05 -16.62 9.72
C ALA A 18 1.27 -17.13 9.11
N PRO A 19 1.35 -18.41 8.74
CA PRO A 19 2.60 -19.06 8.31
C PRO A 19 3.16 -18.46 7.02
N ASP A 20 2.32 -17.90 6.16
CA ASP A 20 2.69 -17.47 4.83
C ASP A 20 3.02 -15.98 4.71
N LYS A 21 3.80 -15.68 3.66
CA LYS A 21 4.02 -14.31 3.18
C LYS A 21 3.00 -14.02 2.09
N TYR A 22 2.20 -13.00 2.29
CA TYR A 22 1.16 -12.59 1.35
C TYR A 22 1.65 -11.47 0.44
N ALA A 23 1.35 -11.59 -0.85
CA ALA A 23 1.69 -10.59 -1.83
C ALA A 23 0.73 -9.40 -1.74
N VAL A 24 1.30 -8.20 -1.79
CA VAL A 24 0.55 -6.95 -1.95
C VAL A 24 1.02 -6.30 -3.25
N ALA A 25 0.11 -5.94 -4.11
CA ALA A 25 0.39 -5.24 -5.36
C ALA A 25 -0.58 -4.08 -5.56
N GLY A 26 -0.14 -3.03 -6.23
CA GLY A 26 -1.03 -1.91 -6.48
C GLY A 26 -0.50 -0.93 -7.51
N PHE A 27 -1.40 -0.06 -7.92
CA PHE A 27 -1.11 1.07 -8.78
C PHE A 27 -1.57 2.37 -8.13
N CYS A 28 -1.00 3.46 -8.61
CA CYS A 28 -1.33 4.80 -8.17
C CYS A 28 -1.32 5.71 -9.40
N PHE A 29 -2.40 6.40 -9.65
CA PHE A 29 -2.51 7.44 -10.66
C PHE A 29 -2.75 8.78 -9.98
N ALA A 30 -1.77 9.68 -10.07
CA ALA A 30 -1.78 10.93 -9.32
C ALA A 30 -1.55 12.14 -10.24
N PRO A 31 -2.63 12.79 -10.72
CA PRO A 31 -2.51 14.12 -11.31
C PRO A 31 -2.07 15.13 -10.25
N MET A 32 -0.92 15.79 -10.53
CA MET A 32 -0.29 16.72 -9.61
C MET A 32 -0.19 18.10 -10.24
N TYR A 33 -0.52 19.13 -9.47
CA TYR A 33 -0.32 20.53 -9.84
C TYR A 33 0.97 21.06 -9.22
N ASN A 34 1.77 21.76 -10.02
CA ASN A 34 3.03 22.36 -9.58
C ASN A 34 2.79 23.77 -9.06
N PHE A 35 2.89 23.98 -7.75
CA PHE A 35 2.80 25.30 -7.11
C PHE A 35 4.12 26.09 -7.18
N GLY A 36 5.17 25.51 -7.73
CA GLY A 36 6.48 26.12 -7.87
C GLY A 36 7.53 25.10 -8.24
N TYR A 37 8.80 25.47 -8.13
CA TYR A 37 9.92 24.60 -8.50
C TYR A 37 10.12 23.42 -7.53
N LYS A 38 9.68 23.56 -6.29
CA LYS A 38 9.97 22.59 -5.22
C LYS A 38 8.74 21.88 -4.66
N PHE A 39 7.54 22.41 -4.91
CA PHE A 39 6.34 21.87 -4.31
C PHE A 39 5.28 21.56 -5.35
N ARG A 40 4.66 20.41 -5.21
CA ARG A 40 3.49 20.01 -5.98
C ARG A 40 2.48 19.29 -5.09
N ALA A 41 1.22 19.45 -5.40
CA ALA A 41 0.15 18.76 -4.71
C ALA A 41 -0.94 18.33 -5.70
N GLY A 42 -1.71 17.35 -5.33
CA GLY A 42 -2.77 16.83 -6.17
C GLY A 42 -3.57 15.75 -5.48
N VAL A 43 -4.37 15.08 -6.26
CA VAL A 43 -5.16 13.93 -5.83
C VAL A 43 -4.62 12.66 -6.48
N SER A 44 -4.89 11.52 -5.88
CA SER A 44 -4.47 10.24 -6.39
C SER A 44 -5.62 9.24 -6.32
N LEU A 45 -5.71 8.41 -7.35
CA LEU A 45 -6.51 7.20 -7.36
C LEU A 45 -5.55 6.03 -7.09
N ASP A 46 -5.81 5.30 -6.02
CA ASP A 46 -4.96 4.24 -5.52
C ASP A 46 -5.71 2.91 -5.57
N GLY A 47 -5.22 1.95 -6.35
CA GLY A 47 -5.75 0.60 -6.37
C GLY A 47 -4.77 -0.36 -5.70
N VAL A 48 -5.26 -1.17 -4.76
CA VAL A 48 -4.45 -2.13 -4.00
C VAL A 48 -5.10 -3.50 -4.00
N TYR A 49 -4.31 -4.49 -4.31
CA TYR A 49 -4.58 -5.89 -4.07
C TYR A 49 -3.75 -6.35 -2.89
N ASP A 50 -4.37 -6.84 -1.85
CA ASP A 50 -3.73 -7.38 -0.65
C ASP A 50 -4.24 -8.81 -0.40
N ALA A 51 -3.41 -9.78 -0.72
CA ALA A 51 -3.74 -11.20 -0.52
C ALA A 51 -3.96 -11.57 0.95
N SER A 52 -3.47 -10.75 1.90
CA SER A 52 -3.65 -10.95 3.33
C SER A 52 -4.92 -10.30 3.90
N ALA A 53 -5.61 -9.48 3.11
CA ALA A 53 -6.78 -8.76 3.58
C ALA A 53 -7.94 -9.71 3.88
N ASN A 54 -8.58 -9.49 5.03
CA ASN A 54 -9.75 -10.26 5.45
C ASN A 54 -9.55 -11.79 5.59
N ILE A 55 -8.31 -12.25 5.77
CA ILE A 55 -8.04 -13.65 6.12
C ILE A 55 -8.63 -13.92 7.51
N TYR A 56 -9.30 -15.04 7.66
CA TYR A 56 -9.90 -15.48 8.91
C TYR A 56 -9.43 -16.88 9.28
N ALA A 57 -9.34 -17.17 10.58
CA ALA A 57 -9.17 -18.53 11.06
C ALA A 57 -10.48 -19.30 10.85
N LYS A 58 -10.42 -20.44 10.19
CA LYS A 58 -11.52 -21.37 10.13
C LYS A 58 -11.72 -21.96 11.54
N ASP A 59 -12.99 -22.11 11.94
CA ASP A 59 -13.41 -22.52 13.29
C ASP A 59 -12.43 -23.45 14.01
N TYR A 60 -12.25 -23.17 15.32
CA TYR A 60 -11.45 -23.97 16.25
C TYR A 60 -11.88 -25.44 16.25
N ILE A 61 -11.45 -26.18 15.25
CA ILE A 61 -11.51 -27.62 15.31
C ILE A 61 -10.30 -28.05 16.12
N THR A 62 -10.58 -28.64 17.27
CA THR A 62 -9.66 -29.28 18.17
C THR A 62 -8.55 -30.01 17.45
N PRO A 63 -7.27 -29.91 17.91
CA PRO A 63 -6.10 -30.51 17.27
C PRO A 63 -6.05 -32.04 17.45
N LEU A 64 -7.11 -32.74 17.10
CA LEU A 64 -7.20 -34.20 17.24
C LEU A 64 -7.11 -34.96 15.90
N ASP A 65 -7.15 -34.23 14.79
CA ASP A 65 -6.99 -34.84 13.48
C ASP A 65 -5.86 -34.11 12.74
N GLY A 66 -4.82 -34.83 12.36
CA GLY A 66 -3.59 -34.32 11.76
C GLY A 66 -3.75 -33.56 10.43
N GLY A 67 -4.63 -32.55 10.43
CA GLY A 67 -4.81 -31.61 9.35
C GLY A 67 -3.64 -30.63 9.28
N ASN A 68 -3.13 -30.40 8.08
CA ASN A 68 -2.05 -29.47 7.83
C ASN A 68 -2.46 -28.06 8.31
N GLU A 69 -1.51 -27.32 8.90
CA GLU A 69 -1.72 -25.94 9.37
C GLU A 69 -2.25 -25.00 8.27
N GLU A 70 -2.03 -25.32 7.00
CA GLU A 70 -2.55 -24.59 5.83
C GLU A 70 -4.08 -24.62 5.73
N ASP A 71 -4.75 -25.64 6.24
CA ASP A 71 -6.22 -25.75 6.20
C ASP A 71 -6.93 -24.95 7.29
N ALA A 72 -6.18 -24.43 8.28
CA ALA A 72 -6.72 -23.65 9.38
C ALA A 72 -7.11 -22.22 9.00
N PHE A 73 -6.65 -21.71 7.85
CA PHE A 73 -6.89 -20.34 7.41
C PHE A 73 -7.80 -20.29 6.18
N GLY A 74 -8.87 -19.48 6.27
CA GLY A 74 -9.77 -19.22 5.15
C GLY A 74 -9.24 -18.09 4.28
N ILE A 75 -9.05 -18.34 2.98
CA ILE A 75 -8.73 -17.32 1.99
C ILE A 75 -10.04 -16.70 1.48
N PRO A 76 -10.27 -15.39 1.68
CA PRO A 76 -11.49 -14.75 1.22
C PRO A 76 -11.50 -14.58 -0.31
N PRO A 77 -12.69 -14.40 -0.92
CA PRO A 77 -12.79 -14.16 -2.35
C PRO A 77 -12.08 -12.87 -2.76
N LEU A 78 -11.58 -12.80 -3.99
CA LEU A 78 -10.79 -11.68 -4.54
C LEU A 78 -11.41 -10.30 -4.30
N ARG A 79 -12.75 -10.19 -4.30
CA ARG A 79 -13.46 -8.94 -4.02
C ARG A 79 -13.17 -8.37 -2.63
N LYS A 80 -12.85 -9.22 -1.65
CA LYS A 80 -12.49 -8.81 -0.30
C LYS A 80 -11.00 -8.46 -0.14
N GLN A 81 -10.20 -8.77 -1.14
CA GLN A 81 -8.76 -8.49 -1.19
C GLN A 81 -8.43 -7.26 -2.02
N LEU A 82 -9.42 -6.71 -2.73
CA LEU A 82 -9.25 -5.52 -3.57
C LEU A 82 -9.80 -4.28 -2.88
N SER A 83 -9.04 -3.19 -2.94
CA SER A 83 -9.49 -1.87 -2.52
C SER A 83 -9.19 -0.83 -3.58
N LEU A 84 -10.05 0.18 -3.66
CA LEU A 84 -9.84 1.39 -4.44
C LEU A 84 -10.00 2.57 -3.50
N GLY A 85 -8.98 3.40 -3.43
CA GLY A 85 -8.95 4.56 -2.56
C GLY A 85 -8.67 5.84 -3.33
N VAL A 86 -9.02 6.94 -2.70
CA VAL A 86 -8.65 8.29 -3.16
C VAL A 86 -7.83 8.96 -2.08
N SER A 87 -6.75 9.61 -2.48
CA SER A 87 -5.88 10.33 -1.55
C SER A 87 -5.54 11.75 -2.04
N ALA A 88 -5.36 12.65 -1.09
CA ALA A 88 -4.70 13.92 -1.32
C ALA A 88 -3.20 13.73 -1.11
N ARG A 89 -2.38 14.25 -2.01
CA ARG A 89 -0.91 14.09 -1.96
C ARG A 89 -0.21 15.43 -2.07
N GLY A 90 0.82 15.58 -1.24
CA GLY A 90 1.78 16.67 -1.32
C GLY A 90 3.18 16.12 -1.54
N GLU A 91 3.96 16.75 -2.41
CA GLU A 91 5.31 16.32 -2.73
C GLU A 91 6.28 17.50 -2.72
N TRP A 92 7.39 17.30 -2.04
CA TRP A 92 8.53 18.19 -2.06
C TRP A 92 9.60 17.63 -3.00
N VAL A 93 9.84 18.35 -4.06
CA VAL A 93 10.74 17.94 -5.13
C VAL A 93 12.12 18.52 -4.93
N MET A 94 13.11 17.64 -4.93
CA MET A 94 14.53 17.95 -4.88
C MET A 94 15.20 17.49 -6.18
N PRO A 95 16.46 17.87 -6.46
CA PRO A 95 17.12 17.57 -7.75
C PRO A 95 17.17 16.08 -8.12
N TYR A 96 17.35 15.19 -7.13
CA TYR A 96 17.55 13.76 -7.35
C TYR A 96 16.45 12.87 -6.74
N PHE A 97 15.66 13.42 -5.84
CA PHE A 97 14.61 12.69 -5.16
C PHE A 97 13.42 13.59 -4.80
N THR A 98 12.31 12.98 -4.53
CA THR A 98 11.07 13.67 -4.14
C THR A 98 10.53 12.98 -2.89
N VAL A 99 10.28 13.75 -1.85
CA VAL A 99 9.59 13.27 -0.65
C VAL A 99 8.12 13.59 -0.79
N GLY A 100 7.26 12.62 -0.57
CA GLY A 100 5.81 12.76 -0.67
C GLY A 100 5.11 12.29 0.59
N ILE A 101 4.05 12.99 0.94
CA ILE A 101 3.07 12.57 1.94
C ILE A 101 1.69 12.51 1.30
N GLY A 102 0.88 11.57 1.74
CA GLY A 102 -0.48 11.41 1.25
C GLY A 102 -1.43 10.98 2.36
N PHE A 103 -2.67 11.45 2.27
CA PHE A 103 -3.76 11.06 3.16
C PHE A 103 -4.93 10.63 2.30
N GLY A 104 -5.44 9.45 2.54
CA GLY A 104 -6.50 8.89 1.72
C GLY A 104 -7.48 8.03 2.49
N ALA A 105 -8.56 7.71 1.80
CA ALA A 105 -9.57 6.79 2.27
C ALA A 105 -9.92 5.79 1.18
N ASN A 106 -10.17 4.55 1.58
CA ASN A 106 -10.65 3.52 0.68
C ASN A 106 -12.14 3.75 0.42
N ILE A 107 -12.50 3.95 -0.86
CA ILE A 107 -13.89 4.16 -1.30
C ILE A 107 -14.55 2.82 -1.62
N LEU A 108 -13.82 1.94 -2.31
CA LEU A 108 -14.29 0.60 -2.63
C LEU A 108 -13.39 -0.39 -1.92
N HIS A 109 -13.98 -1.17 -1.03
CA HIS A 109 -13.29 -2.19 -0.24
C HIS A 109 -14.24 -3.33 0.13
N GLY A 110 -13.70 -4.50 0.39
CA GLY A 110 -14.46 -5.67 0.83
C GLY A 110 -14.80 -5.70 2.32
N GLY A 111 -14.61 -4.59 3.04
CA GLY A 111 -14.79 -4.50 4.49
C GLY A 111 -13.53 -4.88 5.29
N GLY A 112 -13.64 -4.94 6.61
CA GLY A 112 -12.58 -5.37 7.51
C GLY A 112 -11.31 -4.51 7.42
N ASP A 113 -10.19 -5.14 7.16
CA ASP A 113 -8.86 -4.51 7.14
C ASP A 113 -8.70 -3.39 6.10
N LEU A 114 -9.53 -3.39 5.06
CA LEU A 114 -9.47 -2.40 3.99
C LEU A 114 -10.35 -1.17 4.25
N GLN A 115 -11.15 -1.20 5.31
CA GLN A 115 -12.04 -0.11 5.70
C GLN A 115 -11.29 0.88 6.60
N SER A 116 -10.44 1.72 6.04
CA SER A 116 -9.68 2.66 6.87
C SER A 116 -9.21 3.87 6.08
N PHE A 117 -8.96 4.95 6.81
CA PHE A 117 -8.07 6.00 6.37
C PHE A 117 -6.64 5.47 6.32
N TYR A 118 -5.90 5.88 5.33
CA TYR A 118 -4.50 5.51 5.19
C TYR A 118 -3.62 6.73 4.95
N GLN A 119 -2.38 6.61 5.39
CA GLN A 119 -1.35 7.60 5.16
C GLN A 119 -0.22 6.97 4.36
N ILE A 120 0.32 7.73 3.43
CA ILE A 120 1.46 7.30 2.63
C ILE A 120 2.61 8.26 2.87
N LEU A 121 3.74 7.71 3.27
CA LEU A 121 5.02 8.39 3.21
C LEU A 121 5.78 7.80 2.03
N ALA A 122 6.24 8.63 1.10
CA ALA A 122 6.88 8.16 -0.12
C ALA A 122 8.18 8.89 -0.41
N LEU A 123 9.18 8.13 -0.82
CA LEU A 123 10.41 8.61 -1.42
C LEU A 123 10.43 8.17 -2.87
N LYS A 124 10.58 9.11 -3.78
CA LYS A 124 10.73 8.87 -5.21
C LYS A 124 12.15 9.26 -5.62
N ILE A 125 12.91 8.31 -6.12
CA ILE A 125 14.29 8.52 -6.59
C ILE A 125 14.27 8.59 -8.11
N ASP A 126 14.70 9.70 -8.67
CA ASP A 126 14.66 9.92 -10.11
C ASP A 126 15.76 9.10 -10.81
N MET A 127 15.33 8.11 -11.62
CA MET A 127 16.23 7.29 -12.43
C MET A 127 16.51 7.93 -13.78
N THR A 128 15.46 8.45 -14.41
CA THR A 128 15.53 9.22 -15.66
C THR A 128 14.66 10.46 -15.55
N ARG A 129 14.52 11.21 -16.64
CA ARG A 129 13.66 12.41 -16.68
C ARG A 129 12.22 12.11 -16.29
N ASP A 130 11.71 10.97 -16.71
CA ASP A 130 10.30 10.63 -16.59
C ASP A 130 10.04 9.39 -15.73
N THR A 131 11.10 8.62 -15.44
CA THR A 131 11.00 7.37 -14.66
C THR A 131 11.62 7.56 -13.27
N PHE A 132 10.96 7.04 -12.26
CA PHE A 132 11.44 7.08 -10.87
C PHE A 132 11.21 5.75 -10.16
N LEU A 133 12.12 5.44 -9.24
CA LEU A 133 11.91 4.40 -8.25
C LEU A 133 11.03 4.95 -7.13
N HIS A 134 10.01 4.22 -6.77
CA HIS A 134 9.10 4.55 -5.69
C HIS A 134 9.34 3.64 -4.49
N ILE A 135 9.70 4.25 -3.37
CA ILE A 135 9.78 3.59 -2.08
C ILE A 135 8.74 4.28 -1.20
N GLY A 136 7.74 3.56 -0.77
CA GLY A 136 6.66 4.11 0.02
C GLY A 136 6.37 3.27 1.25
N TYR A 137 5.82 3.91 2.25
CA TYR A 137 5.37 3.28 3.47
C TYR A 137 3.90 3.63 3.69
N ASN A 138 3.06 2.61 3.74
CA ASN A 138 1.65 2.79 4.04
C ASN A 138 1.42 2.58 5.52
N LEU A 139 0.79 3.55 6.15
CA LEU A 139 0.39 3.52 7.55
C LEU A 139 -1.14 3.44 7.61
N LYS A 140 -1.64 2.62 8.51
CA LYS A 140 -3.05 2.55 8.85
C LYS A 140 -3.25 3.26 10.17
N ASP A 141 -4.20 4.21 10.22
CA ASP A 141 -4.62 4.94 11.43
C ASP A 141 -3.46 5.54 12.26
N PHE A 142 -2.36 5.96 11.60
CA PHE A 142 -1.14 6.53 12.19
C PHE A 142 -0.38 5.61 13.17
N HIS A 143 -0.85 4.41 13.43
CA HIS A 143 -0.26 3.53 14.47
C HIS A 143 0.36 2.26 13.90
N GLU A 144 -0.25 1.67 12.89
CA GLU A 144 0.18 0.38 12.39
C GLU A 144 0.88 0.50 11.04
N PRO A 145 2.15 0.04 10.95
CA PRO A 145 2.80 -0.11 9.67
C PRO A 145 2.08 -1.19 8.86
N ASN A 146 1.46 -0.78 7.76
CA ASN A 146 0.72 -1.72 6.94
C ASN A 146 1.66 -2.51 6.03
N TYR A 147 2.37 -1.83 5.15
CA TYR A 147 3.35 -2.46 4.26
C TYR A 147 4.31 -1.45 3.63
N LEU A 148 5.49 -1.96 3.25
CA LEU A 148 6.47 -1.22 2.46
C LEU A 148 6.13 -1.37 0.97
N MET A 149 6.04 -0.27 0.24
CA MET A 149 5.78 -0.24 -1.19
C MET A 149 7.08 -0.06 -1.96
N LEU A 150 7.38 -0.98 -2.86
CA LEU A 150 8.47 -0.84 -3.81
C LEU A 150 7.89 -0.85 -5.22
N GLY A 151 8.27 0.11 -6.05
CA GLY A 151 7.72 0.17 -7.39
C GLY A 151 8.46 1.11 -8.31
N ILE A 152 8.04 1.11 -9.56
CA ILE A 152 8.53 2.02 -10.59
C ILE A 152 7.36 2.89 -11.02
N GLY A 153 7.61 4.16 -11.21
CA GLY A 153 6.63 5.11 -11.70
C GLY A 153 7.12 5.85 -12.94
N TYR A 154 6.15 6.32 -13.72
CA TYR A 154 6.38 7.15 -14.89
C TYR A 154 5.63 8.47 -14.76
N ARG A 155 6.28 9.58 -15.13
CA ARG A 155 5.71 10.94 -15.11
C ARG A 155 5.35 11.35 -16.52
N PHE A 156 4.07 11.53 -16.76
CA PHE A 156 3.57 12.11 -18.01
C PHE A 156 3.69 13.64 -17.94
N ASN A 157 4.07 14.27 -19.05
CA ASN A 157 4.10 15.72 -19.20
C ASN A 157 4.94 16.43 -18.12
N ASN A 158 6.13 15.90 -17.86
CA ASN A 158 7.06 16.48 -16.88
C ASN A 158 7.68 17.78 -17.41
N LYS A 159 7.09 18.92 -17.05
CA LYS A 159 7.49 20.26 -17.48
C LYS A 159 8.69 20.84 -16.71
N ARG A 160 9.26 20.10 -15.77
CA ARG A 160 10.38 20.62 -14.97
C ARG A 160 11.68 20.54 -15.74
N PRO A 161 12.39 21.66 -15.91
CA PRO A 161 13.79 21.59 -16.35
C PRO A 161 14.58 20.90 -15.23
N ARG A 162 15.31 19.85 -15.56
CA ARG A 162 16.38 19.36 -14.68
C ARG A 162 17.50 20.40 -14.74
N LEU A 163 17.86 20.88 -13.59
CA LEU A 163 19.13 21.62 -13.46
C LEU A 163 20.26 20.58 -13.46
N TYR A 164 20.65 20.11 -14.65
CA TYR A 164 21.93 19.47 -14.81
C TYR A 164 22.97 20.59 -14.99
N HIS A 165 23.88 20.66 -14.09
CA HIS A 165 25.18 21.21 -14.26
C HIS A 165 26.19 20.10 -14.49
#